data_c7963c981428f67d7cc6ace44228f2a2
#
_entry.id   c7963c981428f67d7cc6ace44228f2a2
#
_cell.length_a   1.000
_cell.length_b   1.000
_cell.length_c   1.000
_cell.angle_alpha   90.00
_cell.angle_beta   90.00
_cell.angle_gamma   90.00
#
_symmetry.space_group_name_H-M   'P 1'
#
loop_
_entity.id
_entity.type
_entity.pdbx_description
1 polymer ?
#
loop_
_entity_poly.entity_id
_entity_poly.type
_entity_poly.pdbx_seq_one_letter_code
_entity_poly.pdbx_strand_id
1 'polypeptide(L)'
;MKKMMICVLALMMALALCALGAADEKVNVFALKGPTGIGMVGVMENHPDEYAFTLAGAADEIVAAIASGSADIAACPTNLAATLYKKTGGNVQLMALNTLGVLHVVSSDPSIDSFDDLAGRKLWATGQATVPEYALRYILEQNGLTDKVEVEFVSEHSELATLMAAGKVDVGMLPEPHVTSVLMQNKDMQTVIDVTEAFEAAAAKAGNEDMVLSMGCVIVRREFAEKNPEKVSAFLDAYSESVAMVNADPAAAGELVQKHGVMPKAAVATRAIPNCHIVFIEGEQVRAQIEPLYNVLLNANPASIGGALPGDDFYYVR
;
A
#
# COMPACT_ATOMS: atom_id res chain seq x y z
N MET A 1 20.26 22.31 59.88
CA MET A 1 20.40 20.92 59.38
C MET A 1 19.05 20.25 59.01
N LYS A 2 18.03 20.15 59.90
CA LYS A 2 16.74 19.52 59.57
C LYS A 2 16.00 20.17 58.38
N LYS A 3 15.96 21.50 58.22
CA LYS A 3 15.32 22.18 57.10
C LYS A 3 16.03 21.95 55.77
N MET A 4 17.36 21.85 55.77
CA MET A 4 18.16 21.58 54.57
C MET A 4 18.01 20.13 54.09
N MET A 5 17.85 19.18 55.05
CA MET A 5 17.60 17.78 54.77
C MET A 5 16.21 17.55 54.18
N ILE A 6 15.17 18.32 54.62
CA ILE A 6 13.82 18.27 54.07
C ILE A 6 13.80 18.82 52.64
N CYS A 7 14.52 19.90 52.33
CA CYS A 7 14.63 20.45 50.96
C CYS A 7 15.34 19.48 50.00
N VAL A 8 16.39 18.79 50.44
CA VAL A 8 17.10 17.78 49.62
C VAL A 8 16.21 16.55 49.37
N LEU A 9 15.46 16.12 50.38
CA LEU A 9 14.50 15.02 50.20
C LEU A 9 13.35 15.38 49.26
N ALA A 10 12.83 16.61 49.37
CA ALA A 10 11.80 17.13 48.47
C ALA A 10 12.32 17.28 47.02
N LEU A 11 13.57 17.70 46.84
CA LEU A 11 14.20 17.79 45.51
C LEU A 11 14.48 16.42 44.90
N MET A 12 14.90 15.44 45.70
CA MET A 12 15.09 14.06 45.27
C MET A 12 13.73 13.40 44.93
N MET A 13 12.67 13.69 45.70
CA MET A 13 11.31 13.20 45.40
C MET A 13 10.72 13.84 44.15
N ALA A 14 10.99 15.15 43.91
CA ALA A 14 10.60 15.82 42.65
C ALA A 14 11.37 15.29 41.44
N LEU A 15 12.67 15.01 41.57
CA LEU A 15 13.49 14.37 40.56
C LEU A 15 13.05 12.88 40.32
N ALA A 16 12.68 12.19 41.36
CA ALA A 16 12.11 10.81 41.23
C ALA A 16 10.72 10.80 40.61
N LEU A 17 9.88 11.82 40.83
CA LEU A 17 8.60 11.97 40.15
C LEU A 17 8.77 12.37 38.66
N CYS A 18 9.80 13.13 38.31
CA CYS A 18 10.14 13.40 36.91
C CYS A 18 10.74 12.18 36.20
N ALA A 19 11.34 11.23 36.96
CA ALA A 19 11.84 9.95 36.44
C ALA A 19 10.77 8.85 36.41
N LEU A 20 9.61 9.03 37.05
CA LEU A 20 8.41 8.21 36.86
C LEU A 20 7.72 8.64 35.55
N GLY A 21 8.38 8.29 34.48
CA GLY A 21 7.97 8.17 33.10
C GLY A 21 6.76 8.99 32.68
N ALA A 22 6.95 9.96 31.81
CA ALA A 22 6.04 10.04 30.69
C ALA A 22 6.02 8.62 30.09
N ALA A 23 4.93 7.88 30.24
CA ALA A 23 4.70 6.68 29.45
C ALA A 23 5.01 7.09 28.01
N ASP A 24 5.98 6.42 27.39
CA ASP A 24 6.43 6.82 26.06
C ASP A 24 5.19 6.72 25.14
N GLU A 25 4.76 7.86 24.63
CA GLU A 25 3.50 7.95 23.88
C GLU A 25 3.63 7.05 22.64
N LYS A 26 2.66 6.13 22.48
CA LYS A 26 2.67 5.20 21.35
C LYS A 26 2.64 5.99 20.04
N VAL A 27 3.32 5.46 19.04
CA VAL A 27 3.25 5.97 17.68
C VAL A 27 1.90 5.58 17.07
N ASN A 28 1.14 6.56 16.58
CA ASN A 28 -0.17 6.33 15.98
C ASN A 28 0.01 5.95 14.51
N VAL A 29 -0.27 4.69 14.19
CA VAL A 29 -0.13 4.13 12.85
C VAL A 29 -1.50 3.86 12.24
N PHE A 30 -1.80 4.49 11.11
CA PHE A 30 -2.99 4.19 10.33
C PHE A 30 -2.61 3.28 9.16
N ALA A 31 -3.42 2.25 8.91
CA ALA A 31 -3.20 1.34 7.78
C ALA A 31 -4.51 1.09 7.04
N LEU A 32 -4.49 1.21 5.71
CA LEU A 32 -5.63 0.84 4.89
C LEU A 32 -5.80 -0.69 4.93
N LYS A 33 -7.05 -1.14 5.09
CA LYS A 33 -7.40 -2.57 5.02
C LYS A 33 -7.04 -3.16 3.64
N GLY A 34 -6.76 -4.46 3.61
CA GLY A 34 -6.36 -5.18 2.41
C GLY A 34 -4.86 -5.23 2.21
N PRO A 35 -4.35 -5.38 0.96
CA PRO A 35 -2.92 -5.63 0.68
C PRO A 35 -1.97 -4.64 1.35
N THR A 36 -2.28 -3.34 1.30
CA THR A 36 -1.47 -2.28 1.91
C THR A 36 -1.29 -2.43 3.44
N GLY A 37 -2.26 -3.04 4.12
CA GLY A 37 -2.19 -3.29 5.58
C GLY A 37 -1.58 -4.64 5.96
N ILE A 38 -1.48 -5.59 5.02
CA ILE A 38 -1.02 -6.96 5.32
C ILE A 38 0.40 -6.96 5.93
N GLY A 39 1.31 -6.18 5.35
CA GLY A 39 2.70 -6.10 5.86
C GLY A 39 2.84 -5.60 7.30
N MET A 40 1.79 -4.99 7.87
CA MET A 40 1.80 -4.41 9.23
C MET A 40 1.49 -5.44 10.34
N VAL A 41 0.99 -6.63 10.01
CA VAL A 41 0.43 -7.55 11.02
C VAL A 41 1.47 -8.07 12.03
N GLY A 42 2.73 -8.20 11.62
CA GLY A 42 3.83 -8.56 12.53
C GLY A 42 4.13 -7.44 13.53
N VAL A 43 4.10 -6.19 13.08
CA VAL A 43 4.26 -5.04 13.99
C VAL A 43 3.09 -4.96 14.97
N MET A 44 1.86 -5.16 14.50
CA MET A 44 0.65 -5.20 15.35
C MET A 44 0.73 -6.31 16.41
N GLU A 45 1.30 -7.46 16.07
CA GLU A 45 1.38 -8.62 16.95
C GLU A 45 2.51 -8.49 17.98
N ASN A 46 3.69 -8.06 17.53
CA ASN A 46 4.92 -8.13 18.32
C ASN A 46 5.23 -6.85 19.11
N HIS A 47 4.65 -5.70 18.69
CA HIS A 47 4.94 -4.38 19.25
C HIS A 47 3.68 -3.61 19.71
N PRO A 48 2.72 -4.26 20.43
CA PRO A 48 1.46 -3.63 20.80
C PRO A 48 1.62 -2.50 21.84
N ASP A 49 2.75 -2.45 22.55
CA ASP A 49 3.03 -1.42 23.53
C ASP A 49 3.67 -0.16 22.95
N GLU A 50 4.28 -0.25 21.77
CA GLU A 50 4.99 0.82 21.08
C GLU A 50 4.12 1.52 20.04
N TYR A 51 3.21 0.79 19.38
CA TYR A 51 2.37 1.30 18.30
C TYR A 51 0.88 1.16 18.59
N ALA A 52 0.14 2.21 18.27
CA ALA A 52 -1.32 2.22 18.30
C ALA A 52 -1.86 2.18 16.87
N PHE A 53 -2.36 1.02 16.43
CA PHE A 53 -2.87 0.84 15.08
C PHE A 53 -4.35 1.21 14.95
N THR A 54 -4.67 1.94 13.88
CA THR A 54 -6.04 2.18 13.41
C THR A 54 -6.17 1.67 11.99
N LEU A 55 -7.10 0.75 11.74
CA LEU A 55 -7.38 0.23 10.41
C LEU A 55 -8.45 1.08 9.72
N ALA A 56 -8.07 1.75 8.65
CA ALA A 56 -8.93 2.54 7.81
C ALA A 56 -9.65 1.65 6.77
N GLY A 57 -10.95 1.85 6.61
CA GLY A 57 -11.74 1.18 5.58
C GLY A 57 -11.66 1.87 4.22
N ALA A 58 -11.34 3.18 4.22
CA ALA A 58 -11.26 4.01 3.02
C ALA A 58 -10.09 5.00 3.11
N ALA A 59 -9.61 5.43 1.93
CA ALA A 59 -8.49 6.35 1.81
C ALA A 59 -8.75 7.73 2.46
N ASP A 60 -10.00 8.18 2.48
CA ASP A 60 -10.40 9.46 3.09
C ASP A 60 -10.17 9.50 4.62
N GLU A 61 -10.24 8.34 5.29
CA GLU A 61 -9.91 8.24 6.71
C GLU A 61 -8.43 8.52 6.96
N ILE A 62 -7.55 8.04 6.06
CA ILE A 62 -6.10 8.34 6.10
C ILE A 62 -5.87 9.85 5.88
N VAL A 63 -6.57 10.45 4.89
CA VAL A 63 -6.48 11.89 4.63
C VAL A 63 -6.85 12.69 5.87
N ALA A 64 -7.97 12.35 6.51
CA ALA A 64 -8.42 13.03 7.72
C ALA A 64 -7.45 12.86 8.90
N ALA A 65 -6.90 11.65 9.08
CA ALA A 65 -5.97 11.35 10.16
C ALA A 65 -4.63 12.10 10.02
N ILE A 66 -4.08 12.17 8.80
CA ILE A 66 -2.86 12.95 8.52
C ILE A 66 -3.12 14.45 8.69
N ALA A 67 -4.25 14.96 8.16
CA ALA A 67 -4.58 16.39 8.22
C ALA A 67 -4.84 16.87 9.66
N SER A 68 -5.44 16.04 10.50
CA SER A 68 -5.70 16.36 11.93
C SER A 68 -4.49 16.13 12.83
N GLY A 69 -3.44 15.45 12.35
CA GLY A 69 -2.30 15.05 13.16
C GLY A 69 -2.57 13.85 14.08
N SER A 70 -3.69 13.13 13.90
CA SER A 70 -3.99 11.93 14.67
C SER A 70 -3.23 10.68 14.20
N ALA A 71 -2.70 10.69 12.99
CA ALA A 71 -1.75 9.70 12.49
C ALA A 71 -0.34 10.28 12.48
N ASP A 72 0.63 9.56 13.00
CA ASP A 72 2.06 9.88 12.87
C ASP A 72 2.64 9.20 11.62
N ILE A 73 2.27 7.95 11.42
CA ILE A 73 2.66 7.11 10.28
C ILE A 73 1.37 6.58 9.61
N ALA A 74 1.38 6.42 8.30
CA ALA A 74 0.28 5.78 7.61
C ALA A 74 0.72 4.90 6.44
N ALA A 75 0.04 3.75 6.26
CA ALA A 75 0.12 2.92 5.06
C ALA A 75 -1.07 3.25 4.16
N CYS A 76 -0.79 3.73 2.95
CA CYS A 76 -1.80 4.26 2.05
C CYS A 76 -1.46 4.01 0.57
N PRO A 77 -2.41 4.27 -0.37
CA PRO A 77 -2.11 4.23 -1.80
C PRO A 77 -0.99 5.19 -2.18
N THR A 78 -0.10 4.76 -3.06
CA THR A 78 1.09 5.52 -3.44
C THR A 78 0.77 6.88 -4.07
N ASN A 79 -0.24 6.95 -4.92
CA ASN A 79 -0.70 8.21 -5.50
C ASN A 79 -1.29 9.18 -4.44
N LEU A 80 -1.91 8.63 -3.38
CA LEU A 80 -2.43 9.43 -2.27
C LEU A 80 -1.29 10.09 -1.49
N ALA A 81 -0.15 9.42 -1.32
CA ALA A 81 1.02 10.00 -0.65
C ALA A 81 1.47 11.30 -1.33
N ALA A 82 1.59 11.32 -2.66
CA ALA A 82 1.91 12.53 -3.42
C ALA A 82 0.84 13.62 -3.27
N THR A 83 -0.45 13.22 -3.29
CA THR A 83 -1.56 14.15 -3.06
C THR A 83 -1.51 14.76 -1.66
N LEU A 84 -1.24 13.95 -0.63
CA LEU A 84 -1.11 14.42 0.76
C LEU A 84 0.08 15.35 0.93
N TYR A 85 1.23 15.04 0.33
CA TYR A 85 2.37 15.95 0.32
C TYR A 85 1.99 17.34 -0.19
N LYS A 86 1.27 17.42 -1.31
CA LYS A 86 0.80 18.72 -1.85
C LYS A 86 -0.22 19.40 -0.95
N LYS A 87 -1.23 18.66 -0.46
CA LYS A 87 -2.29 19.21 0.39
C LYS A 87 -1.79 19.69 1.75
N THR A 88 -0.76 19.08 2.28
CA THR A 88 -0.17 19.44 3.59
C THR A 88 0.97 20.45 3.49
N GLY A 89 1.27 20.96 2.27
CA GLY A 89 2.38 21.91 2.08
C GLY A 89 3.75 21.29 2.37
N GLY A 90 3.92 20.00 2.09
CA GLY A 90 5.18 19.27 2.31
C GLY A 90 5.30 18.58 3.67
N ASN A 91 4.25 18.59 4.51
CA ASN A 91 4.30 17.96 5.84
C ASN A 91 4.09 16.44 5.83
N VAL A 92 4.37 15.77 4.72
CA VAL A 92 4.33 14.30 4.57
C VAL A 92 5.57 13.85 3.81
N GLN A 93 6.19 12.76 4.28
CA GLN A 93 7.32 12.12 3.61
C GLN A 93 7.02 10.65 3.33
N LEU A 94 7.45 10.17 2.17
CA LEU A 94 7.38 8.78 1.76
C LEU A 94 8.58 8.02 2.33
N MET A 95 8.33 7.03 3.19
CA MET A 95 9.39 6.24 3.84
C MET A 95 9.76 4.98 3.08
N ALA A 96 8.74 4.25 2.61
CA ALA A 96 8.96 2.97 1.93
C ALA A 96 7.80 2.64 0.98
N LEU A 97 8.09 1.90 -0.10
CA LEU A 97 7.06 1.18 -0.84
C LEU A 97 6.75 -0.11 -0.08
N ASN A 98 5.47 -0.45 0.03
CA ASN A 98 5.04 -1.59 0.84
C ASN A 98 4.19 -2.62 0.08
N THR A 99 3.65 -2.23 -1.08
CA THR A 99 2.82 -3.09 -1.90
C THR A 99 3.06 -2.70 -3.36
N LEU A 100 3.57 -3.62 -4.14
CA LEU A 100 3.66 -3.43 -5.60
C LEU A 100 2.32 -3.77 -6.27
N GLY A 101 2.32 -4.10 -7.54
CA GLY A 101 1.08 -4.41 -8.24
C GLY A 101 0.37 -5.62 -7.64
N VAL A 102 -0.94 -5.52 -7.54
CA VAL A 102 -1.83 -6.56 -7.01
C VAL A 102 -2.89 -6.93 -8.05
N LEU A 103 -2.71 -6.46 -9.28
CA LEU A 103 -3.69 -6.59 -10.36
C LEU A 103 -3.37 -7.82 -11.21
N HIS A 104 -4.41 -8.56 -11.55
CA HIS A 104 -4.29 -9.70 -12.46
C HIS A 104 -5.46 -9.71 -13.43
N VAL A 105 -5.22 -10.17 -14.67
CA VAL A 105 -6.28 -10.55 -15.57
C VAL A 105 -6.64 -12.01 -15.27
N VAL A 106 -7.92 -12.23 -15.02
CA VAL A 106 -8.51 -13.54 -14.74
C VAL A 106 -9.42 -13.91 -15.91
N SER A 107 -9.31 -15.13 -16.39
CA SER A 107 -10.12 -15.62 -17.51
C SER A 107 -10.47 -17.10 -17.38
N SER A 108 -11.59 -17.51 -18.02
CA SER A 108 -11.92 -18.90 -18.28
C SER A 108 -11.30 -19.43 -19.59
N ASP A 109 -10.73 -18.54 -20.42
CA ASP A 109 -10.07 -18.90 -21.68
C ASP A 109 -8.56 -19.07 -21.46
N PRO A 110 -8.02 -20.31 -21.48
CA PRO A 110 -6.61 -20.58 -21.27
C PRO A 110 -5.71 -20.17 -22.44
N SER A 111 -6.27 -19.71 -23.56
CA SER A 111 -5.50 -19.22 -24.70
C SER A 111 -5.03 -17.78 -24.55
N ILE A 112 -5.47 -17.10 -23.50
CA ILE A 112 -4.99 -15.76 -23.15
C ILE A 112 -3.79 -15.93 -22.23
N ASP A 113 -2.61 -15.41 -22.63
CA ASP A 113 -1.40 -15.39 -21.81
C ASP A 113 -0.65 -14.04 -21.87
N SER A 114 -1.15 -13.13 -22.71
CA SER A 114 -0.58 -11.79 -22.89
C SER A 114 -1.65 -10.75 -23.18
N PHE A 115 -1.32 -9.45 -23.08
CA PHE A 115 -2.22 -8.38 -23.50
C PHE A 115 -2.50 -8.38 -25.00
N ASP A 116 -1.61 -8.94 -25.83
CA ASP A 116 -1.82 -9.05 -27.29
C ASP A 116 -3.02 -9.97 -27.61
N ASP A 117 -3.28 -11.00 -26.81
CA ASP A 117 -4.41 -11.92 -26.98
C ASP A 117 -5.76 -11.30 -26.64
N LEU A 118 -5.76 -10.13 -25.99
CA LEU A 118 -6.97 -9.35 -25.73
C LEU A 118 -7.41 -8.51 -26.93
N ALA A 119 -6.62 -8.46 -28.02
CA ALA A 119 -7.00 -7.71 -29.20
C ALA A 119 -8.34 -8.25 -29.81
N GLY A 120 -9.30 -7.35 -30.02
CA GLY A 120 -10.64 -7.67 -30.49
C GLY A 120 -11.58 -8.22 -29.41
N ARG A 121 -11.13 -8.28 -28.16
CA ARG A 121 -11.92 -8.74 -27.02
C ARG A 121 -12.33 -7.58 -26.12
N LYS A 122 -13.33 -7.85 -25.26
CA LYS A 122 -13.73 -6.96 -24.17
C LYS A 122 -13.03 -7.40 -22.89
N LEU A 123 -12.32 -6.47 -22.25
CA LEU A 123 -11.75 -6.61 -20.92
C LEU A 123 -12.60 -5.82 -19.91
N TRP A 124 -13.21 -6.52 -18.97
CA TRP A 124 -13.85 -5.89 -17.83
C TRP A 124 -12.78 -5.49 -16.80
N ALA A 125 -12.88 -4.28 -16.26
CA ALA A 125 -11.91 -3.77 -15.31
C ALA A 125 -12.60 -3.02 -14.15
N THR A 126 -11.82 -2.73 -13.12
CA THR A 126 -12.26 -1.93 -11.97
C THR A 126 -11.21 -0.87 -11.64
N GLY A 127 -11.55 0.08 -10.77
CA GLY A 127 -10.62 1.14 -10.37
C GLY A 127 -10.51 2.26 -11.39
N GLN A 128 -11.61 2.62 -12.03
CA GLN A 128 -11.69 3.76 -12.96
C GLN A 128 -11.22 5.06 -12.26
N ALA A 129 -10.46 5.90 -12.97
CA ALA A 129 -9.83 7.13 -12.50
C ALA A 129 -8.83 6.94 -11.34
N THR A 130 -8.30 5.72 -11.18
CA THR A 130 -7.27 5.38 -10.18
C THR A 130 -6.10 4.65 -10.82
N VAL A 131 -5.07 4.29 -10.03
CA VAL A 131 -3.86 3.61 -10.52
C VAL A 131 -4.15 2.40 -11.42
N PRO A 132 -5.11 1.50 -11.11
CA PRO A 132 -5.46 0.39 -12.00
C PRO A 132 -5.79 0.80 -13.45
N GLU A 133 -6.61 1.83 -13.64
CA GLU A 133 -6.92 2.31 -14.99
C GLU A 133 -5.68 2.87 -15.68
N TYR A 134 -4.90 3.70 -14.98
CA TYR A 134 -3.73 4.33 -15.59
C TYR A 134 -2.65 3.31 -15.96
N ALA A 135 -2.44 2.29 -15.11
CA ALA A 135 -1.54 1.18 -15.41
C ALA A 135 -2.02 0.38 -16.64
N LEU A 136 -3.30 0.03 -16.70
CA LEU A 136 -3.88 -0.67 -17.83
C LEU A 136 -3.71 0.13 -19.13
N ARG A 137 -4.08 1.42 -19.12
CA ARG A 137 -3.95 2.27 -20.31
C ARG A 137 -2.50 2.42 -20.75
N TYR A 138 -1.57 2.56 -19.81
CA TYR A 138 -0.14 2.59 -20.11
C TYR A 138 0.34 1.31 -20.80
N ILE A 139 -0.04 0.13 -20.29
CA ILE A 139 0.29 -1.17 -20.92
C ILE A 139 -0.27 -1.23 -22.35
N LEU A 140 -1.55 -0.89 -22.51
CA LEU A 140 -2.20 -0.91 -23.83
C LEU A 140 -1.54 0.04 -24.82
N GLU A 141 -1.15 1.24 -24.40
CA GLU A 141 -0.46 2.23 -25.22
C GLU A 141 0.92 1.73 -25.66
N GLN A 142 1.76 1.28 -24.71
CA GLN A 142 3.12 0.81 -25.02
C GLN A 142 3.15 -0.42 -25.93
N ASN A 143 2.06 -1.20 -25.97
CA ASN A 143 1.90 -2.36 -26.83
C ASN A 143 1.08 -2.09 -28.11
N GLY A 144 0.64 -0.84 -28.34
CA GLY A 144 -0.15 -0.47 -29.53
C GLY A 144 -1.53 -1.12 -29.58
N LEU A 145 -2.15 -1.31 -28.40
CA LEU A 145 -3.43 -2.00 -28.20
C LEU A 145 -4.57 -1.05 -27.80
N THR A 146 -4.34 0.26 -27.67
CA THR A 146 -5.31 1.25 -27.19
C THR A 146 -6.68 1.15 -27.87
N ASP A 147 -6.69 1.04 -29.21
CA ASP A 147 -7.94 0.94 -29.99
C ASP A 147 -8.32 -0.51 -30.35
N LYS A 148 -7.59 -1.49 -29.80
CA LYS A 148 -7.79 -2.91 -30.12
C LYS A 148 -8.46 -3.70 -29.00
N VAL A 149 -8.38 -3.21 -27.76
CA VAL A 149 -9.02 -3.83 -26.60
C VAL A 149 -10.16 -2.93 -26.13
N GLU A 150 -11.37 -3.48 -26.11
CA GLU A 150 -12.52 -2.77 -25.53
C GLU A 150 -12.46 -2.90 -24.01
N VAL A 151 -12.27 -1.79 -23.30
CA VAL A 151 -12.23 -1.78 -21.83
C VAL A 151 -13.54 -1.24 -21.28
N GLU A 152 -14.20 -2.03 -20.43
CA GLU A 152 -15.42 -1.65 -19.73
C GLU A 152 -15.21 -1.68 -18.22
N PHE A 153 -15.54 -0.56 -17.54
CA PHE A 153 -15.32 -0.42 -16.10
C PHE A 153 -16.58 -0.71 -15.30
N VAL A 154 -16.42 -1.55 -14.27
CA VAL A 154 -17.38 -1.80 -13.19
C VAL A 154 -16.95 -0.99 -11.97
N SER A 155 -17.91 -0.38 -11.28
CA SER A 155 -17.64 0.53 -10.17
C SER A 155 -16.95 -0.16 -8.98
N GLU A 156 -17.41 -1.37 -8.64
CA GLU A 156 -16.95 -2.07 -7.44
C GLU A 156 -16.20 -3.35 -7.79
N HIS A 157 -15.04 -3.56 -7.14
CA HIS A 157 -14.26 -4.79 -7.28
C HIS A 157 -15.08 -6.04 -6.94
N SER A 158 -15.89 -5.97 -5.88
CA SER A 158 -16.74 -7.07 -5.42
C SER A 158 -17.85 -7.41 -6.41
N GLU A 159 -18.36 -6.43 -7.18
CA GLU A 159 -19.35 -6.64 -8.21
C GLU A 159 -18.75 -7.45 -9.37
N LEU A 160 -17.61 -6.99 -9.93
CA LEU A 160 -16.93 -7.71 -11.00
C LEU A 160 -16.52 -9.12 -10.56
N ALA A 161 -15.98 -9.27 -9.35
CA ALA A 161 -15.63 -10.57 -8.79
C ALA A 161 -16.85 -11.51 -8.70
N THR A 162 -18.02 -10.99 -8.33
CA THR A 162 -19.27 -11.76 -8.28
C THR A 162 -19.73 -12.19 -9.67
N LEU A 163 -19.64 -11.31 -10.66
CA LEU A 163 -20.00 -11.63 -12.05
C LEU A 163 -19.09 -12.73 -12.63
N MET A 164 -17.79 -12.64 -12.37
CA MET A 164 -16.79 -13.63 -12.80
C MET A 164 -16.97 -14.98 -12.08
N ALA A 165 -17.18 -14.95 -10.76
CA ALA A 165 -17.45 -16.15 -9.99
C ALA A 165 -18.72 -16.87 -10.46
N ALA A 166 -19.72 -16.13 -10.95
CA ALA A 166 -20.95 -16.66 -11.53
C ALA A 166 -20.84 -17.07 -13.03
N GLY A 167 -19.67 -16.93 -13.65
CA GLY A 167 -19.45 -17.22 -15.08
C GLY A 167 -20.19 -16.28 -16.04
N LYS A 168 -20.53 -15.06 -15.60
CA LYS A 168 -21.19 -14.04 -16.43
C LYS A 168 -20.21 -13.10 -17.13
N VAL A 169 -18.98 -13.10 -16.70
CA VAL A 169 -17.85 -12.36 -17.28
C VAL A 169 -16.69 -13.34 -17.42
N ASP A 170 -16.17 -13.48 -18.63
CA ASP A 170 -15.15 -14.47 -18.98
C ASP A 170 -13.73 -13.93 -18.85
N VAL A 171 -13.54 -12.61 -18.97
CA VAL A 171 -12.23 -11.94 -18.91
C VAL A 171 -12.36 -10.66 -18.10
N GLY A 172 -11.61 -10.56 -17.01
CA GLY A 172 -11.65 -9.36 -16.16
C GLY A 172 -10.35 -9.09 -15.43
N MET A 173 -10.03 -7.81 -15.24
CA MET A 173 -8.91 -7.34 -14.44
C MET A 173 -9.39 -6.96 -13.04
N LEU A 174 -8.84 -7.62 -12.04
CA LEU A 174 -9.17 -7.43 -10.63
C LEU A 174 -7.90 -7.30 -9.76
N PRO A 175 -7.98 -6.60 -8.63
CA PRO A 175 -6.94 -6.66 -7.60
C PRO A 175 -7.11 -7.88 -6.69
N GLU A 176 -6.04 -8.35 -6.07
CA GLU A 176 -6.13 -9.16 -4.86
C GLU A 176 -6.81 -8.36 -3.71
N PRO A 177 -7.61 -8.98 -2.86
CA PRO A 177 -7.92 -10.41 -2.74
C PRO A 177 -9.15 -10.85 -3.56
N HIS A 178 -9.66 -10.03 -4.45
CA HIS A 178 -10.82 -10.34 -5.29
C HIS A 178 -10.53 -11.45 -6.30
N VAL A 179 -9.32 -11.47 -6.88
CA VAL A 179 -8.83 -12.56 -7.74
C VAL A 179 -8.90 -13.89 -6.99
N THR A 180 -8.26 -13.98 -5.83
CA THR A 180 -8.32 -15.18 -4.97
C THR A 180 -9.77 -15.60 -4.68
N SER A 181 -10.66 -14.64 -4.41
CA SER A 181 -12.08 -14.93 -4.13
C SER A 181 -12.80 -15.52 -5.33
N VAL A 182 -12.53 -15.05 -6.54
CA VAL A 182 -13.07 -15.62 -7.80
C VAL A 182 -12.57 -17.06 -7.99
N LEU A 183 -11.25 -17.28 -7.91
CA LEU A 183 -10.63 -18.60 -8.12
C LEU A 183 -11.07 -19.65 -7.09
N MET A 184 -11.42 -19.20 -5.87
CA MET A 184 -11.97 -20.09 -4.86
C MET A 184 -13.40 -20.55 -5.17
N GLN A 185 -14.20 -19.73 -5.83
CA GLN A 185 -15.61 -19.96 -6.11
C GLN A 185 -15.87 -20.57 -7.49
N ASN A 186 -15.10 -20.19 -8.51
CA ASN A 186 -15.22 -20.69 -9.88
C ASN A 186 -13.90 -21.34 -10.32
N LYS A 187 -13.95 -22.66 -10.55
CA LYS A 187 -12.76 -23.46 -10.89
C LYS A 187 -12.39 -23.42 -12.37
N ASP A 188 -13.28 -22.87 -13.20
CA ASP A 188 -13.00 -22.65 -14.63
C ASP A 188 -12.18 -21.37 -14.85
N MET A 189 -12.15 -20.48 -13.86
CA MET A 189 -11.35 -19.26 -13.90
C MET A 189 -9.92 -19.53 -13.46
N GLN A 190 -8.98 -18.84 -14.10
CA GLN A 190 -7.57 -18.85 -13.76
C GLN A 190 -6.96 -17.46 -13.94
N THR A 191 -5.88 -17.16 -13.24
CA THR A 191 -5.03 -16.00 -13.52
C THR A 191 -4.29 -16.26 -14.81
N VAL A 192 -4.45 -15.40 -15.81
CA VAL A 192 -3.86 -15.53 -17.15
C VAL A 192 -2.75 -14.51 -17.39
N ILE A 193 -2.85 -13.31 -16.79
CA ILE A 193 -1.80 -12.27 -16.92
C ILE A 193 -1.55 -11.66 -15.54
N ASP A 194 -0.27 -11.55 -15.16
CA ASP A 194 0.17 -10.67 -14.09
C ASP A 194 0.33 -9.26 -14.65
N VAL A 195 -0.49 -8.32 -14.16
CA VAL A 195 -0.48 -6.94 -14.64
C VAL A 195 0.77 -6.19 -14.17
N THR A 196 1.38 -6.62 -13.06
CA THR A 196 2.63 -6.03 -12.54
C THR A 196 3.76 -6.32 -13.50
N GLU A 197 3.95 -7.59 -13.87
CA GLU A 197 4.97 -8.00 -14.82
C GLU A 197 4.76 -7.35 -16.20
N ALA A 198 3.50 -7.30 -16.65
CA ALA A 198 3.16 -6.65 -17.92
C ALA A 198 3.44 -5.13 -17.91
N PHE A 199 3.19 -4.46 -16.78
CA PHE A 199 3.48 -3.04 -16.60
C PHE A 199 4.99 -2.78 -16.61
N GLU A 200 5.76 -3.56 -15.88
CA GLU A 200 7.22 -3.44 -15.80
C GLU A 200 7.87 -3.74 -17.16
N ALA A 201 7.37 -4.74 -17.89
CA ALA A 201 7.81 -5.01 -19.25
C ALA A 201 7.50 -3.85 -20.21
N ALA A 202 6.32 -3.23 -20.11
CA ALA A 202 5.96 -2.05 -20.87
C ALA A 202 6.81 -0.83 -20.49
N ALA A 203 7.15 -0.68 -19.22
CA ALA A 203 8.03 0.35 -18.71
C ALA A 203 9.46 0.22 -19.25
N ALA A 204 10.02 -0.98 -19.19
CA ALA A 204 11.35 -1.29 -19.73
C ALA A 204 11.42 -1.01 -21.24
N LYS A 205 10.37 -1.39 -22.01
CA LYS A 205 10.25 -1.08 -23.43
C LYS A 205 10.25 0.43 -23.71
N ALA A 206 9.72 1.24 -22.79
CA ALA A 206 9.73 2.70 -22.85
C ALA A 206 11.02 3.34 -22.30
N GLY A 207 12.02 2.56 -21.87
CA GLY A 207 13.29 3.05 -21.32
C GLY A 207 13.26 3.39 -19.83
N ASN A 208 12.26 2.90 -19.09
CA ASN A 208 12.10 3.09 -17.64
C ASN A 208 12.29 1.75 -16.92
N GLU A 209 13.49 1.17 -16.97
CA GLU A 209 13.78 -0.19 -16.46
C GLU A 209 13.58 -0.32 -14.93
N ASP A 210 13.76 0.75 -14.17
CA ASP A 210 13.59 0.74 -12.71
C ASP A 210 12.15 1.02 -12.25
N MET A 211 11.24 1.39 -13.17
CA MET A 211 9.87 1.74 -12.81
C MET A 211 9.07 0.53 -12.35
N VAL A 212 8.53 0.61 -11.14
CA VAL A 212 7.65 -0.43 -10.59
C VAL A 212 6.19 0.04 -10.52
N LEU A 213 5.26 -0.90 -10.65
CA LEU A 213 3.86 -0.64 -10.36
C LEU A 213 3.63 -0.67 -8.85
N SER A 214 3.78 0.47 -8.19
CA SER A 214 3.51 0.57 -6.76
C SER A 214 2.05 0.95 -6.49
N MET A 215 1.38 0.12 -5.68
CA MET A 215 0.00 0.33 -5.25
C MET A 215 -0.09 0.91 -3.85
N GLY A 216 0.91 0.66 -3.00
CA GLY A 216 0.92 1.10 -1.63
C GLY A 216 2.30 1.54 -1.14
N CYS A 217 2.27 2.41 -0.14
CA CYS A 217 3.46 2.94 0.50
C CYS A 217 3.21 3.25 1.98
N VAL A 218 4.29 3.49 2.69
CA VAL A 218 4.28 3.99 4.07
C VAL A 218 4.80 5.42 4.09
N ILE A 219 4.02 6.30 4.71
CA ILE A 219 4.32 7.72 4.87
C ILE A 219 4.43 8.08 6.35
N VAL A 220 5.15 9.16 6.63
CA VAL A 220 5.27 9.75 7.96
C VAL A 220 4.94 11.24 7.90
N ARG A 221 4.35 11.80 8.96
CA ARG A 221 4.29 13.26 9.12
C ARG A 221 5.70 13.80 9.38
N ARG A 222 6.12 14.79 8.60
CA ARG A 222 7.47 15.40 8.71
C ARG A 222 7.77 15.89 10.12
N GLU A 223 6.83 16.63 10.74
CA GLU A 223 7.01 17.12 12.10
C GLU A 223 7.25 16.00 13.13
N PHE A 224 6.61 14.82 12.91
CA PHE A 224 6.84 13.68 13.77
C PHE A 224 8.22 13.08 13.55
N ALA A 225 8.62 12.91 12.27
CA ALA A 225 9.92 12.36 11.91
C ALA A 225 11.08 13.20 12.42
N GLU A 226 10.98 14.53 12.30
CA GLU A 226 11.99 15.48 12.81
C GLU A 226 12.12 15.45 14.34
N LYS A 227 11.00 15.24 15.05
CA LYS A 227 11.00 15.20 16.53
C LYS A 227 11.35 13.84 17.10
N ASN A 228 11.12 12.76 16.36
CA ASN A 228 11.21 11.37 16.83
C ASN A 228 11.96 10.47 15.83
N PRO A 229 13.15 10.83 15.34
CA PRO A 229 13.85 10.05 14.31
C PRO A 229 14.14 8.61 14.74
N GLU A 230 14.40 8.39 16.04
CA GLU A 230 14.64 7.04 16.59
C GLU A 230 13.38 6.17 16.56
N LYS A 231 12.18 6.74 16.82
CA LYS A 231 10.92 6.02 16.72
C LYS A 231 10.60 5.65 15.28
N VAL A 232 10.90 6.53 14.32
CA VAL A 232 10.72 6.25 12.88
C VAL A 232 11.66 5.14 12.44
N SER A 233 12.94 5.19 12.84
CA SER A 233 13.90 4.12 12.52
C SER A 233 13.48 2.78 13.11
N ALA A 234 13.07 2.74 14.38
CA ALA A 234 12.57 1.53 15.04
C ALA A 234 11.33 0.96 14.35
N PHE A 235 10.41 1.83 13.91
CA PHE A 235 9.24 1.41 13.14
C PHE A 235 9.63 0.76 11.80
N LEU A 236 10.56 1.36 11.05
CA LEU A 236 11.00 0.82 9.77
C LEU A 236 11.69 -0.54 9.94
N ASP A 237 12.48 -0.73 11.02
CA ASP A 237 13.11 -2.01 11.33
C ASP A 237 12.06 -3.08 11.65
N ALA A 238 11.13 -2.78 12.59
CA ALA A 238 10.03 -3.68 12.94
C ALA A 238 9.13 -4.01 11.73
N TYR A 239 8.93 -3.03 10.84
CA TYR A 239 8.14 -3.21 9.64
C TYR A 239 8.84 -4.09 8.61
N SER A 240 10.14 -3.93 8.41
CA SER A 240 10.97 -4.80 7.57
C SER A 240 10.90 -6.26 8.02
N GLU A 241 11.04 -6.49 9.33
CA GLU A 241 10.89 -7.83 9.92
C GLU A 241 9.49 -8.41 9.71
N SER A 242 8.46 -7.58 9.87
CA SER A 242 7.07 -7.97 9.64
C SER A 242 6.82 -8.40 8.19
N VAL A 243 7.31 -7.65 7.21
CA VAL A 243 7.21 -8.00 5.78
C VAL A 243 7.94 -9.32 5.49
N ALA A 244 9.14 -9.50 6.04
CA ALA A 244 9.89 -10.76 5.89
C ALA A 244 9.10 -11.95 6.47
N MET A 245 8.49 -11.81 7.66
CA MET A 245 7.65 -12.83 8.29
C MET A 245 6.43 -13.16 7.42
N VAL A 246 5.71 -12.14 6.94
CA VAL A 246 4.51 -12.31 6.11
C VAL A 246 4.79 -13.12 4.85
N ASN A 247 5.91 -12.82 4.19
CA ASN A 247 6.29 -13.51 2.96
C ASN A 247 6.85 -14.91 3.21
N ALA A 248 7.49 -15.15 4.36
CA ALA A 248 8.07 -16.45 4.69
C ALA A 248 7.00 -17.49 5.07
N ASP A 249 5.91 -17.07 5.74
CA ASP A 249 4.81 -17.96 6.14
C ASP A 249 3.44 -17.30 5.90
N PRO A 250 2.93 -17.36 4.67
CA PRO A 250 1.61 -16.82 4.34
C PRO A 250 0.45 -17.45 5.13
N ALA A 251 0.62 -18.69 5.64
CA ALA A 251 -0.41 -19.34 6.43
C ALA A 251 -0.52 -18.71 7.83
N ALA A 252 0.60 -18.57 8.53
CA ALA A 252 0.64 -17.88 9.82
C ALA A 252 0.25 -16.39 9.67
N ALA A 253 0.74 -15.72 8.61
CA ALA A 253 0.39 -14.34 8.32
C ALA A 253 -1.12 -14.18 8.05
N GLY A 254 -1.77 -15.12 7.35
CA GLY A 254 -3.20 -15.10 7.09
C GLY A 254 -4.05 -15.13 8.37
N GLU A 255 -3.63 -15.90 9.37
CA GLU A 255 -4.27 -15.92 10.69
C GLU A 255 -4.13 -14.57 11.41
N LEU A 256 -2.94 -13.96 11.38
CA LEU A 256 -2.71 -12.63 11.94
C LEU A 256 -3.53 -11.55 11.21
N VAL A 257 -3.60 -11.62 9.88
CA VAL A 257 -4.41 -10.72 9.04
C VAL A 257 -5.87 -10.75 9.46
N GLN A 258 -6.43 -11.93 9.73
CA GLN A 258 -7.80 -12.06 10.24
C GLN A 258 -7.90 -11.61 11.70
N LYS A 259 -6.97 -12.02 12.57
CA LYS A 259 -6.93 -11.66 13.99
C LYS A 259 -6.96 -10.15 14.19
N HIS A 260 -6.14 -9.42 13.44
CA HIS A 260 -6.05 -7.96 13.52
C HIS A 260 -7.10 -7.23 12.67
N GLY A 261 -7.94 -7.94 11.92
CA GLY A 261 -9.05 -7.35 11.16
C GLY A 261 -8.64 -6.64 9.86
N VAL A 262 -7.44 -6.90 9.35
CA VAL A 262 -6.96 -6.36 8.06
C VAL A 262 -7.78 -6.94 6.90
N MET A 263 -8.09 -8.24 6.97
CA MET A 263 -9.06 -8.91 6.10
C MET A 263 -9.96 -9.85 6.91
N PRO A 264 -11.20 -10.12 6.44
CA PRO A 264 -12.17 -10.85 7.24
C PRO A 264 -11.94 -12.38 7.30
N LYS A 265 -11.13 -12.95 6.40
CA LYS A 265 -10.98 -14.41 6.24
C LYS A 265 -9.50 -14.80 6.08
N ALA A 266 -8.96 -15.54 7.05
CA ALA A 266 -7.59 -16.06 7.00
C ALA A 266 -7.32 -16.89 5.74
N ALA A 267 -8.23 -17.78 5.35
CA ALA A 267 -8.06 -18.64 4.18
C ALA A 267 -7.95 -17.86 2.85
N VAL A 268 -8.60 -16.70 2.74
CA VAL A 268 -8.45 -15.82 1.57
C VAL A 268 -7.11 -15.08 1.67
N ALA A 269 -6.77 -14.53 2.84
CA ALA A 269 -5.51 -13.85 3.06
C ALA A 269 -4.30 -14.76 2.77
N THR A 270 -4.28 -15.98 3.31
CA THR A 270 -3.22 -16.98 3.06
C THR A 270 -2.97 -17.23 1.58
N ARG A 271 -4.04 -17.30 0.77
CA ARG A 271 -3.91 -17.54 -0.67
C ARG A 271 -3.57 -16.29 -1.46
N ALA A 272 -4.03 -15.12 -1.01
CA ALA A 272 -3.78 -13.84 -1.68
C ALA A 272 -2.36 -13.30 -1.42
N ILE A 273 -1.79 -13.50 -0.23
CA ILE A 273 -0.49 -12.96 0.17
C ILE A 273 0.61 -13.18 -0.88
N PRO A 274 0.81 -14.39 -1.45
CA PRO A 274 1.85 -14.61 -2.46
C PRO A 274 1.70 -13.75 -3.72
N ASN A 275 0.48 -13.28 -4.02
CA ASN A 275 0.15 -12.49 -5.20
C ASN A 275 -0.05 -10.99 -4.86
N CYS A 276 0.18 -10.60 -3.60
CA CYS A 276 0.02 -9.20 -3.16
C CYS A 276 1.30 -8.39 -3.27
N HIS A 277 2.42 -9.01 -3.66
CA HIS A 277 3.74 -8.38 -3.77
C HIS A 277 4.04 -7.46 -2.58
N ILE A 278 3.90 -8.02 -1.35
CA ILE A 278 4.20 -7.30 -0.13
C ILE A 278 5.71 -7.12 -0.03
N VAL A 279 6.17 -5.88 -0.04
CA VAL A 279 7.59 -5.53 -0.08
C VAL A 279 7.97 -4.53 1.00
N PHE A 280 9.27 -4.41 1.25
CA PHE A 280 9.85 -3.32 2.00
C PHE A 280 11.00 -2.73 1.17
N ILE A 281 10.73 -1.59 0.53
CA ILE A 281 11.70 -0.89 -0.30
C ILE A 281 11.84 0.51 0.25
N GLU A 282 13.01 0.85 0.80
CA GLU A 282 13.31 2.14 1.41
C GLU A 282 14.57 2.80 0.84
N GLY A 283 14.83 4.04 1.24
CA GLY A 283 16.04 4.76 0.88
C GLY A 283 16.02 5.35 -0.54
N GLU A 284 17.21 5.59 -1.09
CA GLU A 284 17.36 6.32 -2.36
C GLU A 284 16.69 5.63 -3.56
N GLN A 285 16.59 4.31 -3.55
CA GLN A 285 15.95 3.53 -4.63
C GLN A 285 14.44 3.82 -4.78
N VAL A 286 13.76 4.21 -3.69
CA VAL A 286 12.33 4.53 -3.72
C VAL A 286 12.02 5.58 -4.79
N ARG A 287 12.84 6.64 -4.83
CA ARG A 287 12.65 7.72 -5.81
C ARG A 287 12.79 7.23 -7.25
N ALA A 288 13.86 6.48 -7.54
CA ALA A 288 14.13 5.96 -8.88
C ALA A 288 13.00 5.06 -9.39
N GLN A 289 12.38 4.29 -8.49
CA GLN A 289 11.32 3.36 -8.82
C GLN A 289 9.94 4.02 -8.96
N ILE A 290 9.65 5.07 -8.19
CA ILE A 290 8.29 5.63 -8.13
C ILE A 290 8.10 6.90 -8.94
N GLU A 291 9.14 7.73 -9.13
CA GLU A 291 9.02 8.99 -9.87
C GLU A 291 8.60 8.78 -11.34
N PRO A 292 9.07 7.76 -12.06
CA PRO A 292 8.55 7.44 -13.40
C PRO A 292 7.06 7.08 -13.39
N LEU A 293 6.57 6.33 -12.39
CA LEU A 293 5.14 6.05 -12.23
C LEU A 293 4.35 7.34 -11.97
N TYR A 294 4.85 8.25 -11.13
CA TYR A 294 4.21 9.55 -10.91
C TYR A 294 4.14 10.38 -12.19
N ASN A 295 5.13 10.29 -13.08
CA ASN A 295 5.06 10.93 -14.41
C ASN A 295 3.95 10.32 -15.27
N VAL A 296 3.78 9.00 -15.28
CA VAL A 296 2.67 8.33 -15.97
C VAL A 296 1.33 8.84 -15.44
N LEU A 297 1.17 8.88 -14.12
CA LEU A 297 -0.05 9.37 -13.47
C LEU A 297 -0.30 10.85 -13.73
N LEU A 298 0.75 11.69 -13.68
CA LEU A 298 0.67 13.12 -13.96
C LEU A 298 0.19 13.39 -15.38
N ASN A 299 0.73 12.65 -16.35
CA ASN A 299 0.34 12.79 -17.75
C ASN A 299 -1.10 12.31 -18.01
N ALA A 300 -1.51 11.22 -17.37
CA ALA A 300 -2.85 10.69 -17.53
C ALA A 300 -3.91 11.55 -16.82
N ASN A 301 -3.65 11.96 -15.56
CA ASN A 301 -4.53 12.81 -14.76
C ASN A 301 -3.72 13.54 -13.68
N PRO A 302 -3.36 14.82 -13.87
CA PRO A 302 -2.59 15.57 -12.88
C PRO A 302 -3.18 15.54 -11.46
N ALA A 303 -4.52 15.54 -11.33
CA ALA A 303 -5.18 15.54 -10.04
C ALA A 303 -4.91 14.26 -9.23
N SER A 304 -4.56 13.15 -9.88
CA SER A 304 -4.31 11.86 -9.23
C SER A 304 -3.12 11.89 -8.25
N ILE A 305 -2.19 12.83 -8.44
CA ILE A 305 -1.00 13.03 -7.59
C ILE A 305 -0.91 14.46 -7.02
N GLY A 306 -2.04 15.19 -6.99
CA GLY A 306 -2.09 16.55 -6.44
C GLY A 306 -1.59 17.65 -7.37
N GLY A 307 -1.53 17.41 -8.68
CA GLY A 307 -1.31 18.41 -9.73
C GLY A 307 0.15 18.62 -10.19
N ALA A 308 1.13 18.07 -9.46
CA ALA A 308 2.54 18.14 -9.83
C ALA A 308 3.35 17.05 -9.13
N LEU A 309 4.53 16.73 -9.65
CA LEU A 309 5.47 15.83 -8.96
C LEU A 309 5.83 16.36 -7.59
N PRO A 310 6.01 15.48 -6.58
CA PRO A 310 6.58 15.86 -5.29
C PRO A 310 8.00 16.41 -5.43
N GLY A 311 8.41 17.25 -4.46
CA GLY A 311 9.79 17.73 -4.38
C GLY A 311 10.75 16.70 -3.80
N ASP A 312 12.06 17.01 -3.81
CA ASP A 312 13.11 16.11 -3.29
C ASP A 312 12.91 15.78 -1.81
N ASP A 313 12.37 16.71 -1.05
CA ASP A 313 12.09 16.60 0.38
C ASP A 313 10.90 15.70 0.73
N PHE A 314 10.19 15.19 -0.28
CA PHE A 314 9.13 14.19 -0.12
C PHE A 314 9.70 12.81 0.27
N TYR A 315 10.89 12.48 -0.18
CA TYR A 315 11.49 11.18 0.06
C TYR A 315 12.25 11.17 1.39
N TYR A 316 11.81 10.31 2.31
CA TYR A 316 12.50 10.12 3.59
C TYR A 316 13.71 9.19 3.40
N VAL A 317 14.85 9.62 3.91
CA VAL A 317 16.07 8.81 3.99
C VAL A 317 16.57 8.86 5.43
N ARG A 318 16.76 7.68 6.04
CA ARG A 318 17.33 7.53 7.38
C ARG A 318 18.85 7.40 7.37
#